data_d432d99dcae64ba5174cf2914de02e71
#
_entry.id   d432d99dcae64ba5174cf2914de02e71
#
_cell.length_a   1.000
_cell.length_b   1.000
_cell.length_c   1.000
_cell.angle_alpha   90.00
_cell.angle_beta   90.00
_cell.angle_gamma   90.00
#
_symmetry.space_group_name_H-M   'P 1'
#
loop_
_entity.id
_entity.type
_entity.pdbx_description
1 polymer ?
#
loop_
_entity_poly.entity_id
_entity_poly.type
_entity_poly.pdbx_seq_one_letter_code
_entity_poly.pdbx_strand_id
1 'polypeptide(L)'
;MFLISVADVTVEVYTLSLKERTKLKGLLEVVSSSAEFETIPIRRHEDVLLRRIYDRVPVKLDRADFEAPHFKTFLLLQAHFSRLQLPPDLAADQVLVLEKILNLLSACVDVMSSNAWLNALGAMDLSQMCVQAVWEKDSPLKQIPHFESQLSFLFGPI
;
A
#
# COMPACT_ATOMS: atom_id res chain seq x y z
N MET A 1 -28.22 7.04 -14.54
CA MET A 1 -28.06 7.55 -13.15
C MET A 1 -27.98 6.33 -12.23
N PHE A 2 -26.77 5.81 -12.04
CA PHE A 2 -26.55 4.64 -11.18
C PHE A 2 -26.37 5.14 -9.74
N LEU A 3 -27.15 4.59 -8.84
CA LEU A 3 -27.03 4.78 -7.40
C LEU A 3 -25.74 4.11 -6.92
N ILE A 4 -24.80 4.94 -6.59
CA ILE A 4 -23.47 4.62 -6.16
C ILE A 4 -23.51 4.49 -4.63
N SER A 5 -23.20 3.33 -4.10
CA SER A 5 -23.05 2.96 -2.68
C SER A 5 -21.93 3.79 -2.01
N VAL A 6 -21.76 3.70 -0.69
CA VAL A 6 -20.68 4.41 0.04
C VAL A 6 -19.29 4.08 -0.54
N ALA A 7 -19.11 2.93 -1.18
CA ALA A 7 -17.94 2.59 -1.99
C ALA A 7 -17.74 3.53 -3.20
N ASP A 8 -18.77 4.16 -3.68
CA ASP A 8 -18.76 4.95 -4.90
C ASP A 8 -18.29 6.41 -4.69
N VAL A 9 -18.49 6.99 -3.50
CA VAL A 9 -17.93 8.31 -3.16
C VAL A 9 -16.40 8.24 -3.09
N THR A 10 -15.85 7.13 -2.60
CA THR A 10 -14.41 6.88 -2.63
C THR A 10 -13.88 6.72 -4.04
N VAL A 11 -14.63 6.06 -4.93
CA VAL A 11 -14.28 5.90 -6.35
C VAL A 11 -14.21 7.24 -7.07
N GLU A 12 -15.12 8.19 -6.76
CA GLU A 12 -15.13 9.52 -7.37
C GLU A 12 -13.89 10.36 -6.97
N VAL A 13 -13.46 10.27 -5.72
CA VAL A 13 -12.22 10.93 -5.24
C VAL A 13 -10.98 10.30 -5.91
N TYR A 14 -10.97 8.98 -6.13
CA TYR A 14 -9.88 8.30 -6.84
C TYR A 14 -9.80 8.68 -8.31
N THR A 15 -10.93 8.81 -9.02
CA THR A 15 -10.94 9.26 -10.42
C THR A 15 -10.32 10.63 -10.60
N LEU A 16 -10.48 11.54 -9.64
CA LEU A 16 -9.88 12.87 -9.68
C LEU A 16 -8.38 12.88 -9.38
N SER A 17 -7.90 11.91 -8.60
CA SER A 17 -6.50 11.83 -8.15
C SER A 17 -5.63 10.91 -9.03
N LEU A 18 -6.23 9.89 -9.65
CA LEU A 18 -5.54 8.99 -10.55
C LEU A 18 -5.40 9.61 -11.94
N LYS A 19 -4.21 9.47 -12.51
CA LYS A 19 -3.87 9.93 -13.86
C LYS A 19 -3.35 8.76 -14.68
N GLU A 20 -3.46 8.84 -16.00
CA GLU A 20 -3.00 7.82 -16.95
C GLU A 20 -1.54 7.35 -16.70
N ARG A 21 -0.70 8.22 -16.13
CA ARG A 21 0.73 7.94 -15.89
C ARG A 21 1.10 7.86 -14.42
N THR A 22 0.15 7.55 -13.55
CA THR A 22 0.43 7.40 -12.11
C THR A 22 1.35 6.21 -11.88
N LYS A 23 2.55 6.47 -11.32
CA LYS A 23 3.53 5.45 -10.96
C LYS A 23 3.15 4.80 -9.61
N LEU A 24 3.81 3.69 -9.27
CA LEU A 24 3.61 2.96 -8.02
C LEU A 24 3.61 3.87 -6.77
N LYS A 25 4.55 4.83 -6.68
CA LYS A 25 4.57 5.81 -5.57
C LYS A 25 3.27 6.60 -5.48
N GLY A 26 2.82 7.16 -6.60
CA GLY A 26 1.60 7.96 -6.64
C GLY A 26 0.34 7.12 -6.36
N LEU A 27 0.31 5.89 -6.86
CA LEU A 27 -0.80 4.97 -6.59
C LEU A 27 -0.86 4.60 -5.11
N LEU A 28 0.27 4.29 -4.49
CA LEU A 28 0.38 3.99 -3.07
C LEU A 28 -0.06 5.19 -2.21
N GLU A 29 0.31 6.41 -2.61
CA GLU A 29 -0.08 7.65 -1.96
C GLU A 29 -1.60 7.88 -2.06
N VAL A 30 -2.17 7.76 -3.26
CA VAL A 30 -3.61 7.92 -3.49
C VAL A 30 -4.41 6.91 -2.69
N VAL A 31 -4.03 5.63 -2.74
CA VAL A 31 -4.74 4.57 -2.05
C VAL A 31 -4.66 4.75 -0.53
N SER A 32 -3.49 5.09 0.02
CA SER A 32 -3.33 5.36 1.45
C SER A 32 -4.08 6.60 1.94
N SER A 33 -4.40 7.54 1.04
CA SER A 33 -5.16 8.76 1.34
C SER A 33 -6.68 8.56 1.31
N SER A 34 -7.16 7.33 1.18
CA SER A 34 -8.59 7.03 1.21
C SER A 34 -9.23 7.40 2.53
N ALA A 35 -10.46 7.93 2.47
CA ALA A 35 -11.28 8.21 3.65
C ALA A 35 -11.51 7.00 4.55
N GLU A 36 -11.43 5.77 4.01
CA GLU A 36 -11.55 4.54 4.78
C GLU A 36 -10.47 4.36 5.84
N PHE A 37 -9.32 5.02 5.68
CA PHE A 37 -8.20 4.98 6.61
C PHE A 37 -8.18 6.12 7.63
N GLU A 38 -9.10 7.08 7.56
CA GLU A 38 -9.25 8.13 8.57
C GLU A 38 -9.54 7.56 9.97
N THR A 39 -10.14 6.38 10.02
CA THR A 39 -10.46 5.68 11.27
C THR A 39 -9.28 4.97 11.92
N ILE A 40 -8.12 4.91 11.26
CA ILE A 40 -6.92 4.28 11.83
C ILE A 40 -6.44 5.10 13.03
N PRO A 41 -6.36 4.50 14.24
CA PRO A 41 -6.03 5.24 15.46
C PRO A 41 -4.58 5.71 15.45
N ILE A 42 -4.37 6.94 15.87
CA ILE A 42 -3.03 7.49 16.16
C ILE A 42 -2.88 7.57 17.66
N ARG A 43 -1.90 6.84 18.20
CA ARG A 43 -1.62 6.79 19.63
C ARG A 43 -0.48 7.72 19.98
N ARG A 44 -0.47 8.19 21.23
CA ARG A 44 0.64 8.99 21.74
C ARG A 44 1.94 8.17 21.69
N HIS A 45 3.04 8.81 21.29
CA HIS A 45 4.39 8.21 21.18
C HIS A 45 4.58 7.18 20.04
N GLU A 46 3.62 7.02 19.13
CA GLU A 46 3.85 6.23 17.91
C GLU A 46 4.78 6.92 16.90
N ASP A 47 4.90 8.23 16.96
CA ASP A 47 5.74 9.04 16.07
C ASP A 47 7.20 8.55 16.02
N VAL A 48 7.77 8.15 17.15
CA VAL A 48 9.13 7.60 17.22
C VAL A 48 9.25 6.28 16.47
N LEU A 49 8.22 5.41 16.59
CA LEU A 49 8.19 4.12 15.89
C LEU A 49 7.97 4.33 14.39
N LEU A 50 7.05 5.21 14.03
CA LEU A 50 6.77 5.55 12.63
C LEU A 50 8.00 6.18 11.95
N ARG A 51 8.78 7.02 12.64
CA ARG A 51 10.06 7.53 12.12
C ARG A 51 11.07 6.42 11.85
N ARG A 52 11.19 5.43 12.73
CA ARG A 52 12.06 4.27 12.52
C ARG A 52 11.63 3.43 11.32
N ILE A 53 10.33 3.26 11.11
CA ILE A 53 9.79 2.60 9.92
C ILE A 53 10.10 3.46 8.68
N TYR A 54 9.84 4.75 8.75
CA TYR A 54 10.10 5.68 7.66
C TYR A 54 11.54 5.62 7.17
N ASP A 55 12.52 5.52 8.07
CA ASP A 55 13.94 5.43 7.72
C ASP A 55 14.28 4.16 6.93
N ARG A 56 13.54 3.08 7.16
CA ARG A 56 13.78 1.75 6.55
C ARG A 56 13.01 1.49 5.26
N VAL A 57 11.95 2.22 5.00
CA VAL A 57 11.12 2.02 3.80
C VAL A 57 11.69 2.75 2.58
N PRO A 58 11.56 2.19 1.37
CA PRO A 58 12.20 2.73 0.18
C PRO A 58 11.50 3.95 -0.40
N VAL A 59 10.17 4.05 -0.27
CA VAL A 59 9.41 5.16 -0.87
C VAL A 59 9.21 6.26 0.17
N LYS A 60 9.70 7.46 -0.15
CA LYS A 60 9.57 8.64 0.70
C LYS A 60 8.55 9.61 0.12
N LEU A 61 7.74 10.21 0.98
CA LEU A 61 6.87 11.33 0.62
C LEU A 61 7.60 12.65 0.87
N ASP A 62 7.27 13.66 0.08
CA ASP A 62 7.88 14.99 0.18
C ASP A 62 7.45 15.72 1.48
N ARG A 63 6.28 15.34 2.00
CA ARG A 63 5.75 15.82 3.27
C ARG A 63 5.47 14.62 4.19
N ALA A 64 6.20 14.52 5.27
CA ALA A 64 6.03 13.49 6.29
C ALA A 64 5.22 14.07 7.45
N ASP A 65 3.97 13.66 7.56
CA ASP A 65 3.09 14.02 8.69
C ASP A 65 2.80 12.78 9.53
N PHE A 66 3.59 12.60 10.60
CA PHE A 66 3.49 11.44 11.48
C PHE A 66 2.23 11.43 12.36
N GLU A 67 1.45 12.52 12.36
CA GLU A 67 0.19 12.62 13.08
C GLU A 67 -1.03 12.34 12.18
N ALA A 68 -0.81 12.16 10.86
CA ALA A 68 -1.88 11.87 9.92
C ALA A 68 -2.14 10.36 9.78
N PRO A 69 -3.40 9.89 9.87
CA PRO A 69 -3.77 8.48 9.66
C PRO A 69 -3.33 7.96 8.31
N HIS A 70 -3.45 8.77 7.28
CA HIS A 70 -3.06 8.43 5.90
C HIS A 70 -1.55 8.16 5.78
N PHE A 71 -0.73 8.99 6.44
CA PHE A 71 0.72 8.78 6.44
C PHE A 71 1.10 7.51 7.21
N LYS A 72 0.44 7.24 8.34
CA LYS A 72 0.59 5.98 9.08
C LYS A 72 0.24 4.79 8.18
N THR A 73 -0.90 4.84 7.47
CA THR A 73 -1.32 3.80 6.53
C THR A 73 -0.27 3.57 5.44
N PHE A 74 0.24 4.63 4.83
CA PHE A 74 1.30 4.59 3.83
C PHE A 74 2.58 3.89 4.36
N LEU A 75 2.96 4.15 5.61
CA LEU A 75 4.11 3.50 6.24
C LEU A 75 3.84 2.04 6.57
N LEU A 76 2.64 1.70 7.06
CA LEU A 76 2.27 0.33 7.40
C LEU A 76 2.24 -0.58 6.17
N LEU A 77 1.78 -0.09 5.02
CA LEU A 77 1.81 -0.83 3.76
C LEU A 77 3.25 -1.12 3.33
N GLN A 78 4.12 -0.13 3.38
CA GLN A 78 5.53 -0.34 3.04
C GLN A 78 6.25 -1.26 4.03
N ALA A 79 5.92 -1.15 5.32
CA ALA A 79 6.43 -2.07 6.35
C ALA A 79 6.02 -3.51 6.05
N HIS A 80 4.79 -3.72 5.54
CA HIS A 80 4.31 -5.03 5.10
C HIS A 80 5.12 -5.57 3.93
N PHE A 81 5.32 -4.79 2.87
CA PHE A 81 6.11 -5.20 1.71
C PHE A 81 7.58 -5.49 2.06
N SER A 82 8.13 -4.75 3.03
CA SER A 82 9.50 -4.92 3.53
C SER A 82 9.60 -5.98 4.64
N ARG A 83 8.49 -6.61 5.03
CA ARG A 83 8.39 -7.62 6.10
C ARG A 83 9.04 -7.16 7.41
N LEU A 84 8.85 -5.89 7.77
CA LEU A 84 9.40 -5.34 9.00
C LEU A 84 8.65 -5.89 10.20
N GLN A 85 9.40 -6.23 11.25
CA GLN A 85 8.82 -6.59 12.55
C GLN A 85 8.22 -5.35 13.20
N LEU A 86 6.92 -5.39 13.45
CA LEU A 86 6.17 -4.30 14.07
C LEU A 86 5.81 -4.65 15.53
N PRO A 87 5.70 -3.64 16.41
CA PRO A 87 5.06 -3.81 17.70
C PRO A 87 3.61 -4.29 17.55
N PRO A 88 3.04 -5.00 18.56
CA PRO A 88 1.69 -5.58 18.47
C PRO A 88 0.61 -4.58 18.06
N ASP A 89 0.65 -3.37 18.57
CA ASP A 89 -0.33 -2.31 18.27
C ASP A 89 -0.29 -1.90 16.79
N LEU A 90 0.92 -1.68 16.24
CA LEU A 90 1.08 -1.33 14.84
C LEU A 90 0.80 -2.53 13.92
N ALA A 91 1.08 -3.75 14.37
CA ALA A 91 0.75 -4.96 13.64
C ALA A 91 -0.78 -5.15 13.54
N ALA A 92 -1.53 -4.87 14.61
CA ALA A 92 -3.00 -4.90 14.58
C ALA A 92 -3.56 -3.84 13.62
N ASP A 93 -3.03 -2.62 13.65
CA ASP A 93 -3.44 -1.57 12.71
C ASP A 93 -3.08 -1.93 11.26
N GLN A 94 -1.95 -2.61 11.03
CA GLN A 94 -1.57 -3.10 9.70
C GLN A 94 -2.56 -4.13 9.16
N VAL A 95 -3.06 -5.04 9.99
CA VAL A 95 -4.09 -6.02 9.60
C VAL A 95 -5.35 -5.29 9.15
N LEU A 96 -5.82 -4.29 9.90
CA LEU A 96 -6.99 -3.47 9.53
C LEU A 96 -6.81 -2.77 8.18
N VAL A 97 -5.60 -2.28 7.91
CA VAL A 97 -5.26 -1.68 6.62
C VAL A 97 -5.34 -2.73 5.51
N LEU A 98 -4.74 -3.91 5.71
CA LEU A 98 -4.69 -4.98 4.72
C LEU A 98 -6.05 -5.56 4.39
N GLU A 99 -6.99 -5.62 5.34
CA GLU A 99 -8.36 -6.06 5.10
C GLU A 99 -9.11 -5.15 4.13
N LYS A 100 -8.85 -3.84 4.18
CA LYS A 100 -9.54 -2.85 3.34
C LYS A 100 -8.86 -2.62 2.00
N ILE A 101 -7.52 -2.71 1.96
CA ILE A 101 -6.72 -2.28 0.82
C ILE A 101 -7.04 -3.04 -0.47
N LEU A 102 -7.31 -4.33 -0.39
CA LEU A 102 -7.60 -5.16 -1.57
C LEU A 102 -8.89 -4.73 -2.27
N ASN A 103 -9.92 -4.38 -1.51
CA ASN A 103 -11.17 -3.87 -2.07
C ASN A 103 -10.96 -2.51 -2.76
N LEU A 104 -10.17 -1.63 -2.13
CA LEU A 104 -9.82 -0.32 -2.70
C LEU A 104 -9.00 -0.46 -3.98
N LEU A 105 -8.05 -1.38 -4.02
CA LEU A 105 -7.25 -1.66 -5.22
C LEU A 105 -8.09 -2.25 -6.34
N SER A 106 -9.04 -3.13 -6.03
CA SER A 106 -10.00 -3.63 -7.00
C SER A 106 -10.81 -2.50 -7.63
N ALA A 107 -11.33 -1.57 -6.81
CA ALA A 107 -12.03 -0.39 -7.31
C ALA A 107 -11.12 0.51 -8.17
N CYS A 108 -9.84 0.67 -7.81
CA CYS A 108 -8.87 1.40 -8.63
C CYS A 108 -8.67 0.73 -9.99
N VAL A 109 -8.56 -0.60 -10.04
CA VAL A 109 -8.44 -1.36 -11.30
C VAL A 109 -9.68 -1.14 -12.19
N ASP A 110 -10.88 -1.22 -11.61
CA ASP A 110 -12.13 -1.02 -12.33
C ASP A 110 -12.21 0.39 -12.95
N VAL A 111 -11.87 1.42 -12.17
CA VAL A 111 -11.83 2.81 -12.64
C VAL A 111 -10.80 2.99 -13.76
N MET A 112 -9.58 2.51 -13.56
CA MET A 112 -8.50 2.67 -14.55
C MET A 112 -8.80 1.90 -15.83
N SER A 113 -9.34 0.68 -15.74
CA SER A 113 -9.68 -0.14 -16.91
C SER A 113 -10.88 0.41 -17.67
N SER A 114 -11.89 0.96 -16.98
CA SER A 114 -13.04 1.61 -17.62
C SER A 114 -12.63 2.87 -18.40
N ASN A 115 -11.55 3.53 -17.99
CA ASN A 115 -10.95 4.65 -18.73
C ASN A 115 -9.88 4.23 -19.76
N ALA A 116 -9.70 2.93 -19.98
CA ALA A 116 -8.69 2.35 -20.86
C ALA A 116 -7.25 2.79 -20.53
N TRP A 117 -6.94 2.98 -19.25
CA TRP A 117 -5.60 3.36 -18.80
C TRP A 117 -4.75 2.13 -18.51
N LEU A 118 -3.56 2.06 -19.13
CA LEU A 118 -2.62 0.95 -18.96
C LEU A 118 -2.07 0.82 -17.53
N ASN A 119 -2.08 1.89 -16.75
CA ASN A 119 -1.63 1.84 -15.36
C ASN A 119 -2.57 1.08 -14.41
N ALA A 120 -3.70 0.55 -14.90
CA ALA A 120 -4.45 -0.51 -14.22
C ALA A 120 -3.55 -1.71 -13.86
N LEU A 121 -2.55 -2.01 -14.69
CA LEU A 121 -1.54 -3.03 -14.38
C LEU A 121 -0.77 -2.71 -13.09
N GLY A 122 -0.40 -1.45 -12.87
CA GLY A 122 0.26 -1.03 -11.63
C GLY A 122 -0.61 -1.21 -10.38
N ALA A 123 -1.94 -1.07 -10.51
CA ALA A 123 -2.86 -1.36 -9.41
C ALA A 123 -2.98 -2.88 -9.14
N MET A 124 -2.92 -3.70 -10.18
CA MET A 124 -2.86 -5.16 -10.07
C MET A 124 -1.55 -5.61 -9.42
N ASP A 125 -0.41 -5.03 -9.82
CA ASP A 125 0.90 -5.30 -9.22
C ASP A 125 0.91 -4.93 -7.74
N LEU A 126 0.35 -3.76 -7.37
CA LEU A 126 0.23 -3.35 -5.98
C LEU A 126 -0.67 -4.30 -5.17
N SER A 127 -1.75 -4.80 -5.78
CA SER A 127 -2.61 -5.82 -5.16
C SER A 127 -1.84 -7.12 -4.88
N GLN A 128 -1.02 -7.57 -5.82
CA GLN A 128 -0.14 -8.73 -5.63
C GLN A 128 0.88 -8.48 -4.51
N MET A 129 1.50 -7.30 -4.46
CA MET A 129 2.42 -6.91 -3.40
C MET A 129 1.76 -6.97 -2.02
N CYS A 130 0.49 -6.56 -1.91
CA CYS A 130 -0.28 -6.65 -0.66
C CYS A 130 -0.50 -8.10 -0.22
N VAL A 131 -0.84 -8.99 -1.15
CA VAL A 131 -1.10 -10.41 -0.85
C VAL A 131 0.19 -11.16 -0.53
N GLN A 132 1.25 -10.90 -1.28
CA GLN A 132 2.51 -11.65 -1.21
C GLN A 132 3.50 -11.09 -0.16
N ALA A 133 3.26 -9.87 0.33
CA ALA A 133 4.16 -9.13 1.22
C ALA A 133 5.59 -9.03 0.65
N VAL A 134 5.70 -8.57 -0.62
CA VAL A 134 6.99 -8.38 -1.32
C VAL A 134 6.91 -7.12 -2.17
N TRP A 135 8.07 -6.52 -2.46
CA TRP A 135 8.17 -5.43 -3.42
C TRP A 135 8.19 -5.97 -4.86
N GLU A 136 7.72 -5.16 -5.81
CA GLU A 136 7.72 -5.48 -7.26
C GLU A 136 9.07 -6.00 -7.77
N LYS A 137 10.17 -5.48 -7.23
CA LYS A 137 11.54 -5.85 -7.61
C LYS A 137 12.11 -7.05 -6.84
N ASP A 138 11.38 -7.54 -5.88
CA ASP A 138 11.81 -8.68 -5.08
C ASP A 138 11.62 -10.00 -5.86
N SER A 139 12.51 -10.95 -5.61
CA SER A 139 12.35 -12.29 -6.18
C SER A 139 11.08 -12.96 -5.64
N PRO A 140 10.24 -13.57 -6.51
CA PRO A 140 9.08 -14.35 -6.09
C PRO A 140 9.43 -15.49 -5.09
N LEU A 141 10.68 -15.94 -5.09
CA LEU A 141 11.18 -16.95 -4.17
C LEU A 141 11.12 -16.53 -2.70
N LYS A 142 11.05 -15.24 -2.41
CA LYS A 142 10.84 -14.72 -1.04
C LYS A 142 9.50 -15.15 -0.42
N GLN A 143 8.57 -15.65 -1.21
CA GLN A 143 7.30 -16.19 -0.72
C GLN A 143 7.46 -17.59 -0.11
N ILE A 144 8.54 -18.30 -0.44
CA ILE A 144 8.82 -19.64 0.10
C ILE A 144 9.28 -19.47 1.56
N PRO A 145 8.66 -20.18 2.53
CA PRO A 145 9.09 -20.14 3.91
C PRO A 145 10.59 -20.49 4.03
N HIS A 146 11.30 -19.74 4.88
CA HIS A 146 12.74 -19.90 5.12
C HIS A 146 13.66 -19.61 3.92
N PHE A 147 13.12 -19.07 2.82
CA PHE A 147 13.93 -18.66 1.67
C PHE A 147 14.48 -17.25 1.91
N GLU A 148 15.68 -17.14 2.45
CA GLU A 148 16.35 -15.88 2.72
C GLU A 148 17.01 -15.29 1.46
N SER A 149 17.23 -13.98 1.46
CA SER A 149 17.83 -13.24 0.33
C SER A 149 19.20 -13.81 -0.11
N GLN A 150 19.92 -14.47 0.79
CA GLN A 150 21.20 -15.13 0.49
C GLN A 150 21.06 -16.33 -0.45
N LEU A 151 19.92 -17.02 -0.39
CA LEU A 151 19.65 -18.15 -1.28
C LEU A 151 19.16 -17.72 -2.66
N SER A 152 18.55 -16.54 -2.78
CA SER A 152 18.11 -16.01 -4.08
C SER A 152 19.29 -15.72 -5.01
N PHE A 153 20.49 -15.50 -4.46
CA PHE A 153 21.70 -15.27 -5.23
C PHE A 153 22.18 -16.53 -6.00
N LEU A 154 21.83 -17.71 -5.50
CA LEU A 154 22.23 -18.99 -6.12
C LEU A 154 21.41 -19.36 -7.37
N PHE A 155 20.23 -18.74 -7.55
CA PHE A 155 19.31 -19.09 -8.64
C PHE A 155 19.28 -18.07 -9.79
N GLY A 156 20.02 -16.96 -9.70
CA GLY A 156 20.09 -15.93 -10.72
C GLY A 156 18.78 -15.14 -10.89
N PRO A 157 18.76 -14.09 -11.72
CA PRO A 157 17.53 -13.41 -12.10
C PRO A 157 16.72 -14.33 -13.04
N ILE A 158 15.47 -14.59 -12.65
CA ILE A 158 14.48 -15.25 -13.51
C ILE A 158 13.90 -14.23 -14.46
#